data_e559a42857898868c568116644cdfdc9
#
_entry.id   e559a42857898868c568116644cdfdc9
#
_cell.length_a   1.000
_cell.length_b   1.000
_cell.length_c   1.000
_cell.angle_alpha   90.00
_cell.angle_beta   90.00
_cell.angle_gamma   90.00
#
_symmetry.space_group_name_H-M   'P 1'
#
loop_
_entity.id
_entity.type
_entity.pdbx_description
1 polymer ?
#
loop_
_entity_poly.entity_id
_entity_poly.type
_entity_poly.pdbx_seq_one_letter_code
_entity_poly.pdbx_strand_id
1 'polypeptide(L)'
;MTTGHKLKNSLYSPTFERDNCGFGLIANMDDKPSSWIIDTSIEALNRLKHRGAVSDDGKSSDGCGLLIKKPDEFFHHCAKEIGIELGRNYAFGTIFMPKNKSNHKKIKETFFFQIKKLGMEVLGWRSVPINKKVCGKDALASLPDIQQIIISAPDNLHENEFEKKLYVARLQVEKILNEPDLYVCSMSSKVISYKGLIVSENIQKFYPDLVHKKMKTSLCVFHQRFSTNTLPQWKLAQPFRHLAHNGEINTIQGNRHWYMARRNKLDIADLPELKEMHPIVSMSDSDSYSLDNMLEYLLAGDMGIFRAMRTLVPPAWQNNNKIDEKLKACFEYHSMHMEPWDGPAGIVLTDGRYAACALDRNGLRPARYIITKDRHITLASEVGVYDYDDSEVLQKGRLAPGDMLAVDTLNGEVLLSDDINKILKDRNPYDEWLNKNSTNLSEYDLKKEKPIKYDTENLIAYKKFYGVSLEEEVDVILPLAKLGIEGTGSMGDDTPMPVLSKQSRSLYDYFR
;
A
#
# COMPACT_ATOMS: atom_id res chain seq x y z
N MET A 1 18.07 -1.98 -32.74
CA MET A 1 17.26 -0.92 -33.40
C MET A 1 16.13 -1.61 -34.15
N THR A 2 14.97 -1.77 -33.53
CA THR A 2 13.79 -2.31 -34.19
C THR A 2 13.02 -1.12 -34.78
N THR A 3 13.01 -1.04 -36.08
CA THR A 3 12.26 -0.07 -36.86
C THR A 3 10.77 -0.24 -36.60
N GLY A 4 10.21 0.68 -35.79
CA GLY A 4 8.77 0.73 -35.57
C GLY A 4 8.03 0.99 -36.87
N HIS A 5 7.21 0.06 -37.30
CA HIS A 5 6.22 0.28 -38.36
C HIS A 5 5.30 1.44 -37.93
N LYS A 6 5.45 2.59 -38.58
CA LYS A 6 4.46 3.67 -38.51
C LYS A 6 3.17 3.14 -39.14
N LEU A 7 2.20 2.84 -38.34
CA LEU A 7 0.82 2.58 -38.79
C LEU A 7 0.24 3.90 -39.33
N LYS A 8 0.30 4.09 -40.65
CA LYS A 8 -0.03 5.34 -41.35
C LYS A 8 -1.52 5.79 -41.21
N ASN A 9 -2.41 4.96 -40.66
CA ASN A 9 -3.84 5.26 -40.53
C ASN A 9 -4.40 4.80 -39.18
N SER A 10 -3.64 4.93 -38.10
CA SER A 10 -4.07 4.58 -36.74
C SER A 10 -4.22 5.83 -35.89
N LEU A 11 -5.24 5.87 -35.05
CA LEU A 11 -5.40 6.89 -34.00
C LEU A 11 -4.36 6.72 -32.87
N TYR A 12 -3.55 5.66 -32.91
CA TYR A 12 -2.48 5.44 -31.97
C TYR A 12 -1.33 6.39 -32.24
N SER A 13 -0.93 7.16 -31.23
CA SER A 13 0.30 7.94 -31.24
C SER A 13 1.22 7.46 -30.10
N PRO A 14 2.50 7.19 -30.40
CA PRO A 14 3.47 6.87 -29.35
C PRO A 14 3.78 8.06 -28.42
N THR A 15 3.28 9.25 -28.76
CA THR A 15 3.41 10.45 -27.91
C THR A 15 2.28 10.58 -26.88
N PHE A 16 1.26 9.71 -26.93
CA PHE A 16 0.24 9.67 -25.88
C PHE A 16 0.89 9.19 -24.58
N GLU A 17 0.77 9.98 -23.53
CA GLU A 17 1.17 9.60 -22.19
C GLU A 17 0.42 8.34 -21.74
N ARG A 18 1.15 7.45 -21.07
CA ARG A 18 0.62 6.22 -20.50
C ARG A 18 0.88 6.25 -19.01
N ASP A 19 -0.15 6.55 -18.25
CA ASP A 19 -0.14 6.70 -16.79
C ASP A 19 0.04 5.35 -16.09
N ASN A 20 1.25 4.87 -15.95
CA ASN A 20 1.52 3.66 -15.20
C ASN A 20 2.89 3.74 -14.52
N CYS A 21 2.90 3.66 -13.19
CA CYS A 21 4.12 3.48 -12.41
C CYS A 21 4.86 2.21 -12.81
N GLY A 22 6.18 2.18 -12.59
CA GLY A 22 7.00 0.98 -12.66
C GLY A 22 7.36 0.51 -11.26
N PHE A 23 7.29 -0.77 -10.98
CA PHE A 23 7.69 -1.34 -9.70
C PHE A 23 8.39 -2.68 -9.85
N GLY A 24 9.11 -3.05 -8.82
CA GLY A 24 9.67 -4.39 -8.73
C GLY A 24 10.37 -4.67 -7.41
N LEU A 25 10.83 -5.89 -7.30
CA LEU A 25 11.68 -6.35 -6.21
C LEU A 25 12.75 -7.30 -6.76
N ILE A 26 13.91 -7.29 -6.11
CA ILE A 26 14.97 -8.28 -6.32
C ILE A 26 15.40 -8.79 -4.94
N ALA A 27 15.49 -10.10 -4.80
CA ALA A 27 15.93 -10.72 -3.56
C ALA A 27 16.81 -11.94 -3.80
N ASN A 28 17.77 -12.15 -2.91
CA ASN A 28 18.45 -13.44 -2.76
C ASN A 28 17.61 -14.30 -1.81
N MET A 29 17.23 -15.49 -2.27
CA MET A 29 16.33 -16.39 -1.53
C MET A 29 16.95 -16.90 -0.22
N ASP A 30 18.27 -16.98 -0.14
CA ASP A 30 19.01 -17.49 1.03
C ASP A 30 19.50 -16.36 1.95
N ASP A 31 18.95 -15.16 1.80
CA ASP A 31 19.29 -13.98 2.58
C ASP A 31 20.77 -13.55 2.50
N LYS A 32 21.45 -13.85 1.41
CA LYS A 32 22.86 -13.49 1.20
C LYS A 32 22.98 -12.06 0.69
N PRO A 33 23.52 -11.12 1.49
CA PRO A 33 23.65 -9.74 1.07
C PRO A 33 24.75 -9.55 0.02
N SER A 34 24.45 -8.79 -1.03
CA SER A 34 25.40 -8.42 -2.08
C SER A 34 25.17 -7.01 -2.58
N SER A 35 26.21 -6.37 -3.14
CA SER A 35 26.06 -5.11 -3.86
C SER A 35 25.32 -5.32 -5.19
N TRP A 36 25.43 -6.51 -5.79
CA TRP A 36 24.74 -6.87 -7.01
C TRP A 36 23.22 -6.61 -6.94
N ILE A 37 22.57 -6.90 -5.81
CA ILE A 37 21.13 -6.65 -5.65
C ILE A 37 20.81 -5.16 -5.76
N ILE A 38 21.64 -4.29 -5.17
CA ILE A 38 21.43 -2.83 -5.25
C ILE A 38 21.67 -2.36 -6.68
N ASP A 39 22.79 -2.75 -7.29
CA ASP A 39 23.18 -2.34 -8.64
C ASP A 39 22.14 -2.80 -9.66
N THR A 40 21.72 -4.06 -9.59
CA THR A 40 20.67 -4.62 -10.46
C THR A 40 19.32 -3.97 -10.24
N SER A 41 18.94 -3.66 -8.99
CA SER A 41 17.68 -2.95 -8.69
C SER A 41 17.69 -1.53 -9.27
N ILE A 42 18.82 -0.84 -9.24
CA ILE A 42 18.94 0.49 -9.82
C ILE A 42 18.97 0.43 -11.36
N GLU A 43 19.59 -0.60 -11.93
CA GLU A 43 19.51 -0.83 -13.38
C GLU A 43 18.06 -1.10 -13.80
N ALA A 44 17.36 -1.97 -13.08
CA ALA A 44 15.94 -2.26 -13.31
C ALA A 44 15.09 -0.97 -13.21
N LEU A 45 15.32 -0.17 -12.19
CA LEU A 45 14.65 1.12 -12.01
C LEU A 45 14.93 2.08 -13.19
N ASN A 46 16.16 2.12 -13.69
CA ASN A 46 16.54 2.93 -14.85
C ASN A 46 15.86 2.46 -16.15
N ARG A 47 15.67 1.16 -16.31
CA ARG A 47 14.92 0.59 -17.43
C ARG A 47 13.42 0.92 -17.37
N LEU A 48 12.91 1.22 -16.18
CA LEU A 48 11.52 1.67 -15.96
C LEU A 48 11.34 3.20 -16.09
N LYS A 49 12.35 3.95 -16.53
CA LYS A 49 12.26 5.43 -16.63
C LYS A 49 11.08 5.95 -17.47
N HIS A 50 10.66 5.19 -18.48
CA HIS A 50 9.50 5.50 -19.30
C HIS A 50 8.17 5.42 -18.53
N ARG A 51 8.20 4.92 -17.28
CA ARG A 51 7.08 4.86 -16.33
C ARG A 51 7.10 6.02 -15.33
N GLY A 52 8.03 6.95 -15.44
CA GLY A 52 8.13 8.11 -14.56
C GLY A 52 7.86 9.39 -15.30
N ALA A 53 7.19 10.34 -14.64
CA ALA A 53 7.09 11.69 -15.16
C ALA A 53 8.35 12.48 -14.82
N VAL A 54 8.74 13.36 -15.73
CA VAL A 54 9.89 14.26 -15.60
C VAL A 54 9.38 15.68 -15.81
N SER A 55 9.74 16.60 -14.89
CA SER A 55 9.41 18.03 -15.01
C SER A 55 10.12 18.70 -16.19
N ASP A 56 9.70 19.91 -16.54
CA ASP A 56 10.29 20.73 -17.61
C ASP A 56 11.80 20.97 -17.46
N ASP A 57 12.32 20.89 -16.23
CA ASP A 57 13.74 21.04 -15.94
C ASP A 57 14.60 19.83 -16.35
N GLY A 58 13.97 18.74 -16.79
CA GLY A 58 14.62 17.51 -17.24
C GLY A 58 15.35 16.70 -16.15
N LYS A 59 15.21 17.06 -14.87
CA LYS A 59 15.93 16.46 -13.72
C LYS A 59 15.04 16.21 -12.51
N SER A 60 14.01 16.99 -12.30
CA SER A 60 12.98 16.71 -11.30
C SER A 60 12.02 15.67 -11.84
N SER A 61 11.50 14.80 -10.97
CA SER A 61 10.52 13.78 -11.33
C SER A 61 9.46 13.61 -10.25
N ASP A 62 8.43 12.84 -10.53
CA ASP A 62 7.39 12.45 -9.56
C ASP A 62 7.92 11.57 -8.43
N GLY A 63 9.13 11.09 -8.58
CA GLY A 63 9.87 10.38 -7.57
C GLY A 63 10.19 8.94 -7.92
N CYS A 64 11.33 8.51 -7.39
CA CYS A 64 11.74 7.12 -7.40
C CYS A 64 12.39 6.75 -6.07
N GLY A 65 12.58 5.46 -5.83
CA GLY A 65 13.23 5.03 -4.60
C GLY A 65 13.42 3.53 -4.47
N LEU A 66 14.15 3.21 -3.42
CA LEU A 66 14.51 1.87 -2.99
C LEU A 66 14.13 1.69 -1.52
N LEU A 67 13.54 0.54 -1.18
CA LEU A 67 13.42 0.04 0.18
C LEU A 67 14.25 -1.24 0.25
N ILE A 68 15.32 -1.22 1.01
CA ILE A 68 16.28 -2.32 1.09
C ILE A 68 16.29 -2.95 2.48
N LYS A 69 16.57 -4.24 2.57
CA LYS A 69 16.92 -4.86 3.84
C LYS A 69 18.15 -4.17 4.39
N LYS A 70 18.14 -3.91 5.71
CA LYS A 70 19.16 -3.11 6.40
C LYS A 70 20.58 -3.64 6.11
N PRO A 71 21.47 -2.82 5.52
CA PRO A 71 22.85 -3.21 5.20
C PRO A 71 23.75 -3.09 6.44
N ASP A 72 23.83 -4.15 7.25
CA ASP A 72 24.52 -4.13 8.55
C ASP A 72 25.98 -3.70 8.45
N GLU A 73 26.75 -4.26 7.50
CA GLU A 73 28.17 -3.91 7.31
C GLU A 73 28.38 -2.41 7.04
N PHE A 74 27.46 -1.82 6.26
CA PHE A 74 27.50 -0.39 5.95
C PHE A 74 27.15 0.47 7.18
N PHE A 75 26.11 0.12 7.92
CA PHE A 75 25.69 0.91 9.08
C PHE A 75 26.63 0.81 10.27
N HIS A 76 27.27 -0.33 10.50
CA HIS A 76 28.38 -0.43 11.44
C HIS A 76 29.55 0.50 11.06
N HIS A 77 29.83 0.61 9.76
CA HIS A 77 30.86 1.54 9.28
C HIS A 77 30.45 3.01 9.53
N CYS A 78 29.21 3.39 9.14
CA CYS A 78 28.73 4.75 9.33
C CYS A 78 28.67 5.16 10.82
N ALA A 79 28.25 4.27 11.71
CA ALA A 79 28.21 4.53 13.13
C ALA A 79 29.63 4.75 13.68
N LYS A 80 30.59 3.91 13.28
CA LYS A 80 32.00 4.05 13.67
C LYS A 80 32.62 5.36 13.24
N GLU A 81 32.29 5.86 12.04
CA GLU A 81 32.78 7.16 11.53
C GLU A 81 32.37 8.34 12.42
N ILE A 82 31.25 8.24 13.12
CA ILE A 82 30.77 9.26 14.07
C ILE A 82 30.98 8.88 15.54
N GLY A 83 31.85 7.88 15.80
CA GLY A 83 32.27 7.48 17.14
C GLY A 83 31.22 6.65 17.91
N ILE A 84 30.26 6.01 17.22
CA ILE A 84 29.22 5.17 17.83
C ILE A 84 29.55 3.70 17.60
N GLU A 85 29.52 2.91 18.68
CA GLU A 85 29.56 1.45 18.62
C GLU A 85 28.13 0.90 18.68
N LEU A 86 27.76 0.06 17.69
CA LEU A 86 26.47 -0.57 17.62
C LEU A 86 26.47 -1.90 18.37
N GLY A 87 25.51 -2.08 19.29
CA GLY A 87 25.21 -3.35 19.91
C GLY A 87 24.48 -4.31 18.96
N ARG A 88 23.92 -5.39 19.51
CA ARG A 88 23.17 -6.39 18.75
C ARG A 88 21.87 -5.83 18.21
N ASN A 89 21.09 -5.17 19.06
CA ASN A 89 19.77 -4.62 18.73
C ASN A 89 19.89 -3.14 18.39
N TYR A 90 19.90 -2.82 17.09
CA TYR A 90 19.94 -1.44 16.63
C TYR A 90 19.04 -1.23 15.41
N ALA A 91 18.56 -0.01 15.23
CA ALA A 91 17.76 0.43 14.12
C ALA A 91 18.32 1.72 13.53
N PHE A 92 18.05 1.92 12.25
CA PHE A 92 18.25 3.18 11.55
C PHE A 92 16.93 3.73 11.04
N GLY A 93 16.76 5.04 11.12
CA GLY A 93 15.61 5.72 10.54
C GLY A 93 16.05 6.78 9.56
N THR A 94 15.58 6.74 8.31
CA THR A 94 15.74 7.85 7.35
C THR A 94 14.61 8.84 7.55
N ILE A 95 14.96 10.10 7.84
CA ILE A 95 14.03 11.16 8.19
C ILE A 95 14.24 12.36 7.26
N PHE A 96 13.17 12.79 6.63
CA PHE A 96 13.10 14.06 5.94
C PHE A 96 12.74 15.14 6.96
N MET A 97 13.72 15.94 7.33
CA MET A 97 13.57 17.08 8.23
C MET A 97 13.14 18.32 7.45
N PRO A 98 12.39 19.25 8.05
CA PRO A 98 12.07 20.52 7.42
C PRO A 98 13.31 21.21 6.84
N LYS A 99 13.17 21.84 5.68
CA LYS A 99 14.26 22.60 5.05
C LYS A 99 14.75 23.74 5.96
N ASN A 100 13.82 24.36 6.70
CA ASN A 100 14.15 25.36 7.70
C ASN A 100 14.64 24.67 8.99
N LYS A 101 15.88 24.95 9.36
CA LYS A 101 16.56 24.30 10.48
C LYS A 101 16.13 24.79 11.87
N SER A 102 15.28 25.82 11.96
CA SER A 102 14.86 26.39 13.26
C SER A 102 14.26 25.36 14.22
N ASN A 103 13.50 24.40 13.69
CA ASN A 103 12.81 23.38 14.47
C ASN A 103 13.63 22.08 14.67
N HIS A 104 14.80 21.92 14.05
CA HIS A 104 15.56 20.67 14.10
C HIS A 104 15.93 20.24 15.52
N LYS A 105 16.30 21.19 16.37
CA LYS A 105 16.62 20.89 17.77
C LYS A 105 15.40 20.29 18.49
N LYS A 106 14.25 20.95 18.38
CA LYS A 106 12.98 20.49 18.98
C LYS A 106 12.58 19.11 18.45
N ILE A 107 12.73 18.87 17.14
CA ILE A 107 12.43 17.59 16.53
C ILE A 107 13.34 16.49 17.12
N LYS A 108 14.65 16.70 17.16
CA LYS A 108 15.61 15.75 17.72
C LYS A 108 15.36 15.46 19.21
N GLU A 109 15.06 16.47 19.99
CA GLU A 109 14.69 16.33 21.40
C GLU A 109 13.40 15.53 21.57
N THR A 110 12.39 15.75 20.72
CA THR A 110 11.15 14.96 20.75
C THR A 110 11.41 13.49 20.45
N PHE A 111 12.21 13.17 19.42
CA PHE A 111 12.63 11.80 19.14
C PHE A 111 13.35 11.18 20.36
N PHE A 112 14.30 11.89 20.94
CA PHE A 112 15.02 11.43 22.11
C PHE A 112 14.08 11.07 23.27
N PHE A 113 13.14 11.95 23.62
CA PHE A 113 12.22 11.70 24.72
C PHE A 113 11.26 10.53 24.47
N GLN A 114 10.67 10.44 23.26
CA GLN A 114 9.70 9.38 22.96
C GLN A 114 10.41 8.00 22.87
N ILE A 115 11.57 7.92 22.28
CA ILE A 115 12.37 6.70 22.18
C ILE A 115 12.80 6.24 23.57
N LYS A 116 13.31 7.16 24.42
CA LYS A 116 13.70 6.86 25.80
C LYS A 116 12.52 6.40 26.66
N LYS A 117 11.33 7.01 26.49
CA LYS A 117 10.11 6.62 27.20
C LYS A 117 9.72 5.17 26.93
N LEU A 118 10.01 4.65 25.76
CA LEU A 118 9.73 3.27 25.35
C LEU A 118 10.88 2.28 25.70
N GLY A 119 11.87 2.73 26.48
CA GLY A 119 12.97 1.88 26.93
C GLY A 119 14.05 1.63 25.88
N MET A 120 14.15 2.50 24.88
CA MET A 120 15.18 2.51 23.85
C MET A 120 16.09 3.73 24.00
N GLU A 121 17.18 3.80 23.25
CA GLU A 121 18.15 4.89 23.32
C GLU A 121 18.45 5.44 21.92
N VAL A 122 18.54 6.77 21.79
CA VAL A 122 19.06 7.45 20.59
C VAL A 122 20.57 7.56 20.75
N LEU A 123 21.31 6.77 19.98
CA LEU A 123 22.77 6.79 19.98
C LEU A 123 23.34 8.01 19.25
N GLY A 124 22.64 8.47 18.22
CA GLY A 124 23.09 9.64 17.47
C GLY A 124 22.31 9.92 16.19
N TRP A 125 22.82 10.91 15.46
CA TRP A 125 22.27 11.38 14.20
C TRP A 125 23.37 11.51 13.15
N ARG A 126 23.07 11.06 11.94
CA ARG A 126 23.94 11.17 10.79
C ARG A 126 23.26 12.02 9.71
N SER A 127 23.95 13.02 9.16
CA SER A 127 23.50 13.66 7.93
C SER A 127 23.78 12.73 6.75
N VAL A 128 22.76 12.43 5.95
CA VAL A 128 22.95 11.58 4.76
C VAL A 128 23.69 12.39 3.69
N PRO A 129 24.82 11.88 3.17
CA PRO A 129 25.52 12.55 2.08
C PRO A 129 24.62 12.60 0.83
N ILE A 130 24.45 13.78 0.26
CA ILE A 130 23.67 13.99 -0.96
C ILE A 130 24.39 14.93 -1.93
N ASN A 131 24.26 14.62 -3.21
CA ASN A 131 24.75 15.47 -4.28
C ASN A 131 23.60 16.29 -4.88
N LYS A 132 23.45 17.52 -4.43
CA LYS A 132 22.39 18.44 -4.89
C LYS A 132 22.51 18.84 -6.37
N LYS A 133 23.69 18.71 -7.00
CA LYS A 133 23.93 19.12 -8.40
C LYS A 133 23.15 18.29 -9.42
N VAL A 134 22.71 17.08 -9.04
CA VAL A 134 21.96 16.19 -9.91
C VAL A 134 20.43 16.38 -9.80
N CYS A 135 19.98 17.18 -8.84
CA CYS A 135 18.57 17.54 -8.70
C CYS A 135 18.16 18.63 -9.68
N GLY A 136 16.93 18.58 -10.12
CA GLY A 136 16.29 19.66 -10.84
C GLY A 136 15.85 20.81 -9.95
N LYS A 137 15.44 21.91 -10.55
CA LYS A 137 15.02 23.14 -9.86
C LYS A 137 13.83 22.89 -8.92
N ASP A 138 12.82 22.14 -9.40
CA ASP A 138 11.60 21.88 -8.63
C ASP A 138 11.87 20.98 -7.43
N ALA A 139 12.68 19.93 -7.63
CA ALA A 139 13.11 19.04 -6.55
C ALA A 139 13.93 19.79 -5.49
N LEU A 140 14.81 20.72 -5.89
CA LEU A 140 15.61 21.53 -4.98
C LEU A 140 14.77 22.54 -4.18
N ALA A 141 13.69 23.05 -4.78
CA ALA A 141 12.80 24.00 -4.10
C ALA A 141 12.19 23.40 -2.83
N SER A 142 11.84 22.11 -2.86
CA SER A 142 11.22 21.36 -1.76
C SER A 142 12.15 20.33 -1.10
N LEU A 143 13.45 20.35 -1.39
CA LEU A 143 14.43 19.38 -0.87
C LEU A 143 14.49 19.44 0.67
N PRO A 144 14.15 18.36 1.39
CA PRO A 144 14.30 18.29 2.84
C PRO A 144 15.78 18.18 3.26
N ASP A 145 16.05 18.42 4.53
CA ASP A 145 17.33 18.01 5.14
C ASP A 145 17.23 16.53 5.50
N ILE A 146 18.01 15.68 4.83
CA ILE A 146 17.93 14.22 4.97
C ILE A 146 18.85 13.78 6.09
N GLN A 147 18.27 13.27 7.16
CA GLN A 147 18.99 12.81 8.35
C GLN A 147 18.72 11.32 8.60
N GLN A 148 19.66 10.65 9.22
CA GLN A 148 19.45 9.32 9.78
C GLN A 148 19.60 9.36 11.28
N ILE A 149 18.61 8.78 12.00
CA ILE A 149 18.64 8.53 13.43
C ILE A 149 19.16 7.13 13.67
N ILE A 150 19.99 6.96 14.70
CA ILE A 150 20.54 5.70 15.15
C ILE A 150 19.96 5.38 16.53
N ILE A 151 19.31 4.24 16.64
CA ILE A 151 18.58 3.83 17.86
C ILE A 151 19.09 2.47 18.29
N SER A 152 19.29 2.30 19.59
CA SER A 152 19.55 0.99 20.21
C SER A 152 18.40 0.56 21.12
N ALA A 153 18.30 -0.73 21.29
CA ALA A 153 17.40 -1.35 22.26
C ALA A 153 18.17 -2.36 23.12
N PRO A 154 17.65 -2.73 24.30
CA PRO A 154 18.25 -3.77 25.14
C PRO A 154 18.42 -5.09 24.38
N ASP A 155 19.53 -5.79 24.60
CA ASP A 155 19.89 -7.03 23.89
C ASP A 155 18.88 -8.18 24.09
N ASN A 156 18.12 -8.15 25.18
CA ASN A 156 17.07 -9.12 25.48
C ASN A 156 15.72 -8.80 24.82
N LEU A 157 15.59 -7.65 24.16
CA LEU A 157 14.36 -7.29 23.45
C LEU A 157 14.25 -8.09 22.15
N HIS A 158 13.11 -8.75 21.94
CA HIS A 158 12.84 -9.45 20.68
C HIS A 158 12.68 -8.46 19.51
N GLU A 159 13.14 -8.84 18.34
CA GLU A 159 13.12 -8.00 17.14
C GLU A 159 11.71 -7.45 16.81
N ASN A 160 10.67 -8.29 16.89
CA ASN A 160 9.29 -7.84 16.63
C ASN A 160 8.79 -6.83 17.67
N GLU A 161 9.18 -6.99 18.94
CA GLU A 161 8.85 -6.01 19.98
C GLU A 161 9.60 -4.70 19.75
N PHE A 162 10.84 -4.78 19.30
CA PHE A 162 11.62 -3.60 18.90
C PHE A 162 10.94 -2.83 17.77
N GLU A 163 10.52 -3.53 16.69
CA GLU A 163 9.76 -2.91 15.59
C GLU A 163 8.46 -2.23 16.06
N LYS A 164 7.70 -2.87 16.95
CA LYS A 164 6.49 -2.28 17.55
C LYS A 164 6.80 -0.99 18.33
N LYS A 165 7.86 -0.99 19.11
CA LYS A 165 8.29 0.22 19.87
C LYS A 165 8.76 1.34 18.93
N LEU A 166 9.48 1.02 17.86
CA LEU A 166 9.89 1.99 16.83
C LEU A 166 8.66 2.59 16.14
N TYR A 167 7.67 1.78 15.79
CA TYR A 167 6.40 2.23 15.21
C TYR A 167 5.67 3.20 16.14
N VAL A 168 5.50 2.85 17.42
CA VAL A 168 4.85 3.72 18.42
C VAL A 168 5.62 5.03 18.60
N ALA A 169 6.96 4.96 18.74
CA ALA A 169 7.80 6.14 18.89
C ALA A 169 7.62 7.12 17.72
N ARG A 170 7.60 6.60 16.49
CA ARG A 170 7.37 7.42 15.30
C ARG A 170 6.03 8.12 15.34
N LEU A 171 4.95 7.40 15.60
CA LEU A 171 3.60 7.97 15.67
C LEU A 171 3.48 9.05 16.76
N GLN A 172 4.08 8.81 17.92
CA GLN A 172 4.11 9.78 19.02
C GLN A 172 4.84 11.06 18.61
N VAL A 173 5.99 10.94 17.96
CA VAL A 173 6.77 12.08 17.45
C VAL A 173 5.97 12.86 16.42
N GLU A 174 5.41 12.19 15.41
CA GLU A 174 4.61 12.80 14.35
C GLU A 174 3.40 13.55 14.94
N LYS A 175 2.70 12.95 15.91
CA LYS A 175 1.55 13.58 16.59
C LYS A 175 1.94 14.79 17.44
N ILE A 176 2.99 14.68 18.24
CA ILE A 176 3.42 15.76 19.15
C ILE A 176 3.91 16.97 18.38
N LEU A 177 4.68 16.73 17.32
CA LEU A 177 5.25 17.83 16.53
C LEU A 177 4.22 18.44 15.57
N ASN A 178 3.34 17.64 15.00
CA ASN A 178 2.39 18.04 13.97
C ASN A 178 3.05 18.95 12.91
N GLU A 179 4.27 18.58 12.49
CA GLU A 179 5.12 19.36 11.57
C GLU A 179 4.90 18.82 10.15
N PRO A 180 4.28 19.57 9.24
CA PRO A 180 3.87 19.08 7.93
C PRO A 180 5.06 18.69 7.03
N ASP A 181 6.22 19.30 7.24
CA ASP A 181 7.43 19.04 6.47
C ASP A 181 8.33 17.94 7.10
N LEU A 182 7.94 17.41 8.25
CA LEU A 182 8.61 16.27 8.87
C LEU A 182 8.03 14.97 8.30
N TYR A 183 8.88 14.09 7.81
CA TYR A 183 8.45 12.76 7.36
C TYR A 183 9.48 11.69 7.69
N VAL A 184 9.04 10.64 8.36
CA VAL A 184 9.87 9.47 8.65
C VAL A 184 9.70 8.47 7.52
N CYS A 185 10.71 8.41 6.62
CA CYS A 185 10.68 7.50 5.46
C CYS A 185 10.72 6.03 5.87
N SER A 186 11.58 5.73 6.84
CA SER A 186 11.71 4.43 7.50
C SER A 186 12.30 4.63 8.89
N MET A 187 11.94 3.81 9.86
CA MET A 187 12.57 3.71 11.18
C MET A 187 12.41 2.28 11.65
N SER A 188 13.38 1.43 11.34
CA SER A 188 13.28 -0.02 11.48
C SER A 188 14.64 -0.67 11.78
N SER A 189 14.59 -1.81 12.46
CA SER A 189 15.76 -2.69 12.63
C SER A 189 15.99 -3.60 11.42
N LYS A 190 15.04 -3.64 10.48
CA LYS A 190 15.01 -4.59 9.36
C LYS A 190 15.25 -3.96 7.99
N VAL A 191 14.70 -2.79 7.73
CA VAL A 191 14.70 -2.15 6.41
C VAL A 191 15.07 -0.68 6.48
N ILE A 192 15.53 -0.14 5.33
CA ILE A 192 15.81 1.29 5.19
C ILE A 192 15.43 1.78 3.80
N SER A 193 14.94 3.03 3.72
CA SER A 193 14.48 3.66 2.49
C SER A 193 15.44 4.75 1.99
N TYR A 194 15.71 4.72 0.67
CA TYR A 194 16.38 5.78 -0.10
C TYR A 194 15.46 6.21 -1.23
N LYS A 195 14.92 7.42 -1.18
CA LYS A 195 13.93 7.90 -2.16
C LYS A 195 13.97 9.41 -2.35
N GLY A 196 13.38 9.91 -3.45
CA GLY A 196 13.31 11.34 -3.69
C GLY A 196 12.67 11.73 -5.00
N LEU A 197 12.48 13.05 -5.21
CA LEU A 197 11.94 13.64 -6.45
C LEU A 197 13.05 13.79 -7.50
N ILE A 198 13.72 12.70 -7.80
CA ILE A 198 14.85 12.63 -8.73
C ILE A 198 14.56 11.59 -9.81
N VAL A 199 15.10 11.81 -10.99
CA VAL A 199 15.05 10.78 -12.04
C VAL A 199 15.86 9.56 -11.63
N SER A 200 15.42 8.36 -11.99
CA SER A 200 16.06 7.11 -11.59
C SER A 200 17.54 7.03 -11.91
N GLU A 201 17.97 7.57 -13.06
CA GLU A 201 19.36 7.61 -13.53
C GLU A 201 20.29 8.40 -12.59
N ASN A 202 19.71 9.21 -11.72
CA ASN A 202 20.46 10.05 -10.78
C ASN A 202 20.44 9.53 -9.33
N ILE A 203 19.73 8.46 -9.01
CA ILE A 203 19.57 8.01 -7.62
C ILE A 203 20.92 7.66 -6.95
N GLN A 204 21.81 6.93 -7.66
CA GLN A 204 23.15 6.62 -7.15
C GLN A 204 24.04 7.87 -7.05
N LYS A 205 23.88 8.79 -8.00
CA LYS A 205 24.64 10.05 -7.98
C LYS A 205 24.16 10.98 -6.87
N PHE A 206 22.86 10.93 -6.55
CA PHE A 206 22.25 11.73 -5.49
C PHE A 206 22.61 11.19 -4.11
N TYR A 207 22.58 9.85 -3.93
CA TYR A 207 22.93 9.16 -2.69
C TYR A 207 24.26 8.41 -2.83
N PRO A 208 25.41 9.04 -2.50
CA PRO A 208 26.72 8.37 -2.54
C PRO A 208 26.80 7.11 -1.68
N ASP A 209 25.94 7.00 -0.66
CA ASP A 209 25.81 5.79 0.16
C ASP A 209 25.57 4.53 -0.69
N LEU A 210 24.75 4.64 -1.73
CA LEU A 210 24.35 3.51 -2.58
C LEU A 210 25.48 2.89 -3.41
N VAL A 211 26.59 3.61 -3.60
CA VAL A 211 27.78 3.12 -4.31
C VAL A 211 28.92 2.73 -3.38
N HIS A 212 28.68 2.78 -2.07
CA HIS A 212 29.71 2.43 -1.09
C HIS A 212 29.94 0.91 -1.07
N LYS A 213 31.19 0.46 -1.07
CA LYS A 213 31.58 -0.98 -1.16
C LYS A 213 30.99 -1.89 -0.07
N LYS A 214 30.61 -1.33 1.07
CA LYS A 214 29.96 -2.05 2.18
C LYS A 214 28.44 -2.01 2.10
N MET A 215 27.88 -1.27 1.13
CA MET A 215 26.43 -1.21 0.91
C MET A 215 25.98 -2.49 0.19
N LYS A 216 25.61 -3.49 1.00
CA LYS A 216 25.17 -4.81 0.54
C LYS A 216 23.82 -5.14 1.17
N THR A 217 22.90 -5.65 0.40
CA THR A 217 21.59 -6.09 0.85
C THR A 217 21.20 -7.42 0.21
N SER A 218 20.32 -8.16 0.84
CA SER A 218 19.73 -9.39 0.30
C SER A 218 18.37 -9.18 -0.35
N LEU A 219 17.77 -7.98 -0.19
CA LEU A 219 16.44 -7.67 -0.69
C LEU A 219 16.32 -6.19 -1.00
N CYS A 220 15.73 -5.88 -2.15
CA CYS A 220 15.42 -4.51 -2.57
C CYS A 220 14.03 -4.47 -3.23
N VAL A 221 13.14 -3.62 -2.72
CA VAL A 221 11.91 -3.19 -3.38
C VAL A 221 12.19 -1.85 -4.04
N PHE A 222 11.79 -1.66 -5.29
CA PHE A 222 12.02 -0.42 -6.03
C PHE A 222 10.77 0.05 -6.76
N HIS A 223 10.69 1.37 -6.97
CA HIS A 223 9.55 1.99 -7.60
C HIS A 223 9.92 3.25 -8.38
N GLN A 224 9.36 3.35 -9.59
CA GLN A 224 9.35 4.55 -10.42
C GLN A 224 7.93 5.11 -10.44
N ARG A 225 7.77 6.30 -9.89
CA ARG A 225 6.44 6.90 -9.72
C ARG A 225 6.04 7.73 -10.93
N PHE A 226 4.77 7.59 -11.31
CA PHE A 226 4.02 8.54 -12.10
C PHE A 226 2.83 9.03 -11.27
N SER A 227 2.72 10.34 -11.04
CA SER A 227 1.68 10.92 -10.19
C SER A 227 0.54 11.46 -11.05
N THR A 228 -0.64 10.87 -10.96
CA THR A 228 -1.83 11.32 -11.69
C THR A 228 -2.72 12.21 -10.84
N ASN A 229 -2.91 11.87 -9.56
CA ASN A 229 -3.94 12.47 -8.69
C ASN A 229 -3.39 13.34 -7.55
N THR A 230 -2.07 13.38 -7.38
CA THR A 230 -1.44 14.16 -6.28
C THR A 230 -0.20 14.90 -6.78
N LEU A 231 0.00 16.12 -6.30
CA LEU A 231 1.24 16.85 -6.60
C LEU A 231 2.47 16.08 -6.11
N PRO A 232 3.57 16.06 -6.87
CA PRO A 232 4.81 15.43 -6.44
C PRO A 232 5.33 16.04 -5.15
N GLN A 233 5.61 15.19 -4.15
CA GLN A 233 6.20 15.56 -2.88
C GLN A 233 7.25 14.53 -2.49
N TRP A 234 8.34 14.95 -1.83
CA TRP A 234 9.40 14.06 -1.37
C TRP A 234 8.88 12.88 -0.55
N LYS A 235 7.92 13.12 0.35
CA LYS A 235 7.31 12.08 1.19
C LYS A 235 6.51 11.06 0.40
N LEU A 236 5.92 11.46 -0.74
CA LEU A 236 5.07 10.61 -1.57
C LEU A 236 5.84 9.82 -2.63
N ALA A 237 7.14 10.04 -2.81
CA ALA A 237 7.97 9.12 -3.56
C ALA A 237 7.90 7.72 -2.91
N GLN A 238 7.81 6.67 -3.74
CA GLN A 238 7.74 5.29 -3.27
C GLN A 238 9.10 4.59 -3.45
N PRO A 239 9.39 3.49 -2.74
CA PRO A 239 8.53 2.78 -1.78
C PRO A 239 8.22 3.58 -0.51
N PHE A 240 7.12 3.21 0.16
CA PHE A 240 6.81 3.64 1.51
C PHE A 240 7.58 2.78 2.55
N ARG A 241 7.02 2.55 3.76
CA ARG A 241 7.73 1.83 4.83
C ARG A 241 7.76 0.32 4.60
N HIS A 242 6.72 -0.22 3.97
CA HIS A 242 6.57 -1.65 3.70
C HIS A 242 6.31 -1.96 2.24
N LEU A 243 5.66 -1.06 1.49
CA LEU A 243 5.18 -1.37 0.14
C LEU A 243 5.50 -0.31 -0.91
N ALA A 244 5.44 -0.76 -2.16
CA ALA A 244 5.28 0.09 -3.34
C ALA A 244 4.07 -0.40 -4.15
N HIS A 245 3.29 0.55 -4.66
CA HIS A 245 2.02 0.30 -5.32
C HIS A 245 2.00 0.93 -6.71
N ASN A 246 1.62 0.13 -7.69
CA ASN A 246 1.28 0.56 -9.04
C ASN A 246 -0.21 0.36 -9.27
N GLY A 247 -0.95 1.44 -9.39
CA GLY A 247 -2.38 1.42 -9.60
C GLY A 247 -3.09 2.54 -8.86
N GLU A 248 -4.36 2.30 -8.55
CA GLU A 248 -5.22 3.24 -7.84
C GLU A 248 -6.21 2.45 -6.98
N ILE A 249 -6.29 2.77 -5.70
CA ILE A 249 -7.32 2.23 -4.81
C ILE A 249 -8.59 3.07 -5.00
N ASN A 250 -9.49 2.61 -5.85
CA ASN A 250 -10.70 3.34 -6.23
C ASN A 250 -11.63 3.56 -5.03
N THR A 251 -11.60 2.66 -4.05
CA THR A 251 -12.43 2.74 -2.84
C THR A 251 -11.83 3.57 -1.72
N ILE A 252 -10.71 4.27 -1.95
CA ILE A 252 -9.92 4.94 -0.91
C ILE A 252 -10.73 5.85 0.03
N GLN A 253 -11.69 6.62 -0.50
CA GLN A 253 -12.51 7.50 0.33
C GLN A 253 -13.40 6.68 1.29
N GLY A 254 -14.03 5.61 0.79
CA GLY A 254 -14.78 4.67 1.61
C GLY A 254 -13.91 4.00 2.66
N ASN A 255 -12.71 3.53 2.31
CA ASN A 255 -11.77 2.90 3.24
C ASN A 255 -11.35 3.86 4.36
N ARG A 256 -11.04 5.12 4.04
CA ARG A 256 -10.72 6.17 5.03
C ARG A 256 -11.90 6.44 5.96
N HIS A 257 -13.13 6.55 5.43
CA HIS A 257 -14.33 6.76 6.24
C HIS A 257 -14.62 5.55 7.14
N TRP A 258 -14.51 4.33 6.65
CA TRP A 258 -14.64 3.11 7.44
C TRP A 258 -13.58 3.02 8.53
N TYR A 259 -12.34 3.37 8.22
CA TYR A 259 -11.29 3.47 9.23
C TYR A 259 -11.67 4.47 10.33
N MET A 260 -12.12 5.68 9.97
CA MET A 260 -12.56 6.69 10.94
C MET A 260 -13.73 6.21 11.79
N ALA A 261 -14.69 5.49 11.21
CA ALA A 261 -15.83 4.93 11.94
C ALA A 261 -15.39 3.87 12.97
N ARG A 262 -14.38 3.05 12.62
CA ARG A 262 -13.88 1.96 13.46
C ARG A 262 -12.74 2.34 14.40
N ARG A 263 -12.11 3.48 14.23
CA ARG A 263 -10.88 3.84 14.94
C ARG A 263 -10.91 3.58 16.45
N ASN A 264 -12.06 3.81 17.09
CA ASN A 264 -12.23 3.61 18.53
C ASN A 264 -12.38 2.12 18.93
N LYS A 265 -12.57 1.22 17.94
CA LYS A 265 -12.64 -0.24 18.12
C LYS A 265 -11.36 -0.94 17.64
N LEU A 266 -10.50 -0.22 16.92
CA LEU A 266 -9.19 -0.72 16.50
C LEU A 266 -8.27 -0.64 17.72
N ASP A 267 -8.01 -1.78 18.32
CA ASP A 267 -7.19 -1.91 19.52
C ASP A 267 -6.15 -3.01 19.33
N ILE A 268 -4.93 -2.73 19.71
CA ILE A 268 -3.86 -3.70 19.80
C ILE A 268 -3.51 -3.81 21.28
N ALA A 269 -3.85 -4.96 21.90
CA ALA A 269 -3.75 -5.16 23.34
C ALA A 269 -2.35 -4.83 23.89
N ASP A 270 -1.31 -5.19 23.14
CA ASP A 270 0.10 -4.96 23.53
C ASP A 270 0.58 -3.53 23.24
N LEU A 271 -0.21 -2.69 22.58
CA LEU A 271 0.13 -1.33 22.21
C LEU A 271 -1.00 -0.34 22.57
N PRO A 272 -1.32 -0.20 23.86
CA PRO A 272 -2.42 0.66 24.32
C PRO A 272 -2.24 2.14 23.95
N GLU A 273 -1.00 2.58 23.74
CA GLU A 273 -0.67 3.96 23.34
C GLU A 273 -1.28 4.32 21.97
N LEU A 274 -1.55 3.35 21.10
CA LEU A 274 -2.10 3.59 19.78
C LEU A 274 -3.54 4.16 19.81
N LYS A 275 -4.29 3.93 20.88
CA LYS A 275 -5.62 4.55 21.05
C LYS A 275 -5.59 6.06 20.93
N GLU A 276 -4.56 6.66 21.45
CA GLU A 276 -4.40 8.13 21.40
C GLU A 276 -3.78 8.60 20.08
N MET A 277 -3.22 7.70 19.24
CA MET A 277 -2.49 8.08 18.02
C MET A 277 -3.40 8.27 16.81
N HIS A 278 -4.67 7.91 16.88
CA HIS A 278 -5.60 8.09 15.76
C HIS A 278 -5.79 9.56 15.34
N PRO A 279 -5.92 9.86 14.04
CA PRO A 279 -5.92 8.92 12.91
C PRO A 279 -4.51 8.47 12.54
N ILE A 280 -4.32 7.14 12.42
CA ILE A 280 -3.05 6.52 11.98
C ILE A 280 -2.96 6.50 10.44
N VAL A 281 -4.11 6.33 9.78
CA VAL A 281 -4.22 6.34 8.32
C VAL A 281 -4.36 7.77 7.82
N SER A 282 -3.57 8.16 6.84
CA SER A 282 -3.66 9.48 6.21
C SER A 282 -5.01 9.68 5.52
N MET A 283 -5.64 10.83 5.77
CA MET A 283 -6.93 11.19 5.21
C MET A 283 -6.84 12.01 3.92
N SER A 284 -5.66 12.50 3.56
CA SER A 284 -5.45 13.47 2.48
C SER A 284 -4.31 13.16 1.51
N ASP A 285 -3.32 12.36 1.92
CA ASP A 285 -2.20 11.98 1.06
C ASP A 285 -2.62 10.92 0.01
N SER A 286 -1.66 10.33 -0.72
CA SER A 286 -1.99 9.33 -1.73
C SER A 286 -2.69 8.10 -1.13
N ASP A 287 -3.45 7.40 -1.97
CA ASP A 287 -4.08 6.12 -1.67
C ASP A 287 -3.07 5.07 -1.20
N SER A 288 -1.96 4.96 -1.92
CA SER A 288 -0.85 4.06 -1.61
C SER A 288 -0.22 4.33 -0.24
N TYR A 289 -0.12 5.61 0.15
CA TYR A 289 0.37 6.00 1.47
C TYR A 289 -0.60 5.57 2.57
N SER A 290 -1.90 5.76 2.35
CA SER A 290 -2.93 5.29 3.27
C SER A 290 -2.95 3.77 3.41
N LEU A 291 -2.74 3.04 2.30
CA LEU A 291 -2.62 1.58 2.30
C LEU A 291 -1.40 1.12 3.11
N ASP A 292 -0.24 1.76 2.92
CA ASP A 292 0.98 1.47 3.69
C ASP A 292 0.77 1.70 5.19
N ASN A 293 0.09 2.80 5.57
CA ASN A 293 -0.22 3.07 6.98
C ASN A 293 -1.11 1.98 7.59
N MET A 294 -2.12 1.50 6.85
CA MET A 294 -2.99 0.45 7.34
C MET A 294 -2.28 -0.90 7.41
N LEU A 295 -1.43 -1.21 6.42
CA LEU A 295 -0.58 -2.40 6.45
C LEU A 295 0.35 -2.38 7.67
N GLU A 296 1.04 -1.27 7.91
CA GLU A 296 1.94 -1.09 9.06
C GLU A 296 1.21 -1.31 10.40
N TYR A 297 -0.01 -0.76 10.53
CA TYR A 297 -0.86 -0.97 11.70
C TYR A 297 -1.20 -2.45 11.92
N LEU A 298 -1.60 -3.16 10.86
CA LEU A 298 -1.93 -4.59 10.94
C LEU A 298 -0.70 -5.45 11.29
N LEU A 299 0.47 -5.11 10.74
CA LEU A 299 1.73 -5.78 11.07
C LEU A 299 2.12 -5.54 12.54
N ALA A 300 1.97 -4.32 13.05
CA ALA A 300 2.20 -4.01 14.46
C ALA A 300 1.26 -4.79 15.41
N GLY A 301 0.07 -5.18 14.92
CA GLY A 301 -0.87 -6.06 15.60
C GLY A 301 -0.60 -7.56 15.39
N ASP A 302 0.61 -7.97 14.99
CA ASP A 302 1.01 -9.38 14.74
C ASP A 302 0.16 -10.10 13.68
N MET A 303 -0.46 -9.34 12.79
CA MET A 303 -1.27 -9.94 11.72
C MET A 303 -0.36 -10.50 10.63
N GLY A 304 0.78 -10.81 10.64
CA GLY A 304 1.61 -11.39 9.59
C GLY A 304 1.31 -10.89 8.15
N ILE A 305 2.32 -10.69 7.35
CA ILE A 305 2.24 -9.96 6.06
C ILE A 305 1.20 -10.55 5.08
N PHE A 306 1.08 -11.88 5.00
CA PHE A 306 0.14 -12.53 4.08
C PHE A 306 -1.32 -12.30 4.49
N ARG A 307 -1.62 -12.44 5.80
CA ARG A 307 -2.96 -12.21 6.32
C ARG A 307 -3.35 -10.76 6.18
N ALA A 308 -2.45 -9.83 6.51
CA ALA A 308 -2.67 -8.39 6.34
C ALA A 308 -3.00 -8.04 4.88
N MET A 309 -2.19 -8.50 3.94
CA MET A 309 -2.44 -8.24 2.52
C MET A 309 -3.73 -8.87 2.01
N ARG A 310 -4.03 -10.13 2.39
CA ARG A 310 -5.28 -10.79 1.99
C ARG A 310 -6.52 -10.19 2.64
N THR A 311 -6.37 -9.52 3.79
CA THR A 311 -7.46 -8.74 4.42
C THR A 311 -7.69 -7.43 3.68
N LEU A 312 -6.63 -6.74 3.29
CA LEU A 312 -6.71 -5.45 2.59
C LEU A 312 -7.09 -5.64 1.11
N VAL A 313 -6.43 -6.58 0.42
CA VAL A 313 -6.60 -6.84 -1.01
C VAL A 313 -6.93 -8.33 -1.21
N PRO A 314 -8.17 -8.75 -0.93
CA PRO A 314 -8.59 -10.14 -1.08
C PRO A 314 -8.72 -10.51 -2.57
N PRO A 315 -8.55 -11.80 -2.93
CA PRO A 315 -8.90 -12.30 -4.25
C PRO A 315 -10.43 -12.34 -4.42
N ALA A 316 -10.90 -12.61 -5.65
CA ALA A 316 -12.32 -12.87 -5.91
C ALA A 316 -12.71 -14.25 -5.33
N TRP A 317 -13.42 -14.27 -4.21
CA TRP A 317 -13.76 -15.51 -3.49
C TRP A 317 -15.28 -15.79 -3.39
N GLN A 318 -16.12 -14.75 -3.36
CA GLN A 318 -17.54 -14.87 -3.01
C GLN A 318 -18.35 -15.79 -3.94
N ASN A 319 -18.17 -15.65 -5.24
CA ASN A 319 -18.90 -16.43 -6.25
C ASN A 319 -18.03 -17.54 -6.89
N ASN A 320 -16.96 -17.95 -6.21
CA ASN A 320 -16.08 -18.99 -6.68
C ASN A 320 -16.45 -20.34 -6.06
N ASN A 321 -17.17 -21.18 -6.81
CA ASN A 321 -17.59 -22.50 -6.36
C ASN A 321 -16.44 -23.55 -6.33
N LYS A 322 -15.24 -23.17 -6.78
CA LYS A 322 -14.05 -24.06 -6.78
C LYS A 322 -13.10 -23.79 -5.62
N ILE A 323 -13.34 -22.75 -4.84
CA ILE A 323 -12.50 -22.42 -3.70
C ILE A 323 -12.71 -23.44 -2.56
N ASP A 324 -11.63 -23.77 -1.88
CA ASP A 324 -11.67 -24.61 -0.67
C ASP A 324 -12.55 -23.94 0.42
N GLU A 325 -13.45 -24.71 1.04
CA GLU A 325 -14.43 -24.18 2.00
C GLU A 325 -13.79 -23.53 3.23
N LYS A 326 -12.67 -24.06 3.75
CA LYS A 326 -11.95 -23.45 4.87
C LYS A 326 -11.30 -22.12 4.45
N LEU A 327 -10.79 -22.07 3.22
CA LEU A 327 -10.23 -20.84 2.67
C LEU A 327 -11.31 -19.78 2.44
N LYS A 328 -12.47 -20.20 1.96
CA LYS A 328 -13.64 -19.33 1.82
C LYS A 328 -14.06 -18.78 3.18
N ALA A 329 -14.17 -19.62 4.21
CA ALA A 329 -14.45 -19.21 5.57
C ALA A 329 -13.41 -18.21 6.12
N CYS A 330 -12.12 -18.40 5.81
CA CYS A 330 -11.07 -17.46 6.16
C CYS A 330 -11.32 -16.08 5.54
N PHE A 331 -11.62 -15.99 4.25
CA PHE A 331 -11.91 -14.71 3.59
C PHE A 331 -13.21 -14.07 4.09
N GLU A 332 -14.25 -14.86 4.29
CA GLU A 332 -15.52 -14.39 4.83
C GLU A 332 -15.34 -13.78 6.23
N TYR A 333 -14.64 -14.47 7.13
CA TYR A 333 -14.31 -13.98 8.46
C TYR A 333 -13.61 -12.62 8.41
N HIS A 334 -12.56 -12.48 7.58
CA HIS A 334 -11.82 -11.22 7.47
C HIS A 334 -12.66 -10.10 6.83
N SER A 335 -13.55 -10.43 5.89
CA SER A 335 -14.43 -9.45 5.24
C SER A 335 -15.47 -8.83 6.19
N MET A 336 -15.83 -9.53 7.28
CA MET A 336 -16.70 -8.99 8.33
C MET A 336 -16.01 -7.95 9.21
N HIS A 337 -14.68 -7.95 9.23
CA HIS A 337 -13.87 -7.05 10.06
C HIS A 337 -13.32 -5.86 9.29
N MET A 338 -13.05 -6.05 7.99
CA MET A 338 -12.49 -5.00 7.14
C MET A 338 -13.02 -5.12 5.71
N GLU A 339 -13.45 -3.99 5.16
CA GLU A 339 -13.78 -3.85 3.74
C GLU A 339 -12.52 -3.99 2.87
N PRO A 340 -12.65 -4.50 1.64
CA PRO A 340 -11.52 -4.56 0.73
C PRO A 340 -11.07 -3.14 0.32
N TRP A 341 -9.76 -2.98 0.19
CA TRP A 341 -9.13 -1.82 -0.46
C TRP A 341 -8.99 -2.16 -1.94
N ASP A 342 -9.94 -1.70 -2.74
CA ASP A 342 -10.19 -2.21 -4.07
C ASP A 342 -9.87 -1.19 -5.17
N GLY A 343 -9.36 -1.71 -6.28
CA GLY A 343 -8.95 -0.97 -7.45
C GLY A 343 -7.85 -1.71 -8.21
N PRO A 344 -7.42 -1.21 -9.38
CA PRO A 344 -6.28 -1.77 -10.09
C PRO A 344 -5.02 -1.68 -9.23
N ALA A 345 -4.47 -2.80 -8.77
CA ALA A 345 -3.33 -2.79 -7.86
C ALA A 345 -2.31 -3.89 -8.18
N GLY A 346 -1.06 -3.46 -8.40
CA GLY A 346 0.12 -4.29 -8.30
C GLY A 346 0.95 -3.80 -7.13
N ILE A 347 1.18 -4.64 -6.14
CA ILE A 347 1.83 -4.26 -4.87
C ILE A 347 3.05 -5.14 -4.66
N VAL A 348 4.22 -4.54 -4.47
CA VAL A 348 5.41 -5.20 -3.96
C VAL A 348 5.68 -4.72 -2.55
N LEU A 349 6.05 -5.63 -1.66
CA LEU A 349 6.15 -5.32 -0.23
C LEU A 349 7.17 -6.20 0.48
N THR A 350 7.62 -5.71 1.64
CA THR A 350 8.51 -6.46 2.53
C THR A 350 8.31 -6.05 3.98
N ASP A 351 8.53 -7.00 4.89
CA ASP A 351 8.69 -6.79 6.33
C ASP A 351 10.14 -7.05 6.79
N GLY A 352 11.08 -7.13 5.83
CA GLY A 352 12.47 -7.44 6.06
C GLY A 352 12.81 -8.94 6.03
N ARG A 353 11.82 -9.84 6.17
CA ARG A 353 11.93 -11.28 5.97
C ARG A 353 11.35 -11.71 4.64
N TYR A 354 10.12 -11.33 4.38
CA TYR A 354 9.44 -11.69 3.15
C TYR A 354 9.64 -10.63 2.08
N ALA A 355 9.98 -11.07 0.88
CA ALA A 355 9.88 -10.28 -0.35
C ALA A 355 8.62 -10.76 -1.09
N ALA A 356 7.59 -9.93 -1.18
CA ALA A 356 6.30 -10.38 -1.70
C ALA A 356 5.72 -9.46 -2.77
N CYS A 357 4.84 -10.04 -3.59
CA CYS A 357 4.03 -9.32 -4.56
C CYS A 357 2.59 -9.81 -4.49
N ALA A 358 1.63 -8.90 -4.57
CA ALA A 358 0.21 -9.20 -4.63
C ALA A 358 -0.44 -8.42 -5.77
N LEU A 359 -1.39 -9.05 -6.45
CA LEU A 359 -2.25 -8.40 -7.44
C LEU A 359 -3.69 -8.28 -6.91
N ASP A 360 -4.38 -7.25 -7.37
CA ASP A 360 -5.82 -7.10 -7.16
C ASP A 360 -6.61 -8.27 -7.75
N ARG A 361 -7.85 -8.44 -7.30
CA ARG A 361 -8.73 -9.54 -7.72
C ARG A 361 -8.98 -9.64 -9.22
N ASN A 362 -8.84 -8.53 -9.97
CA ASN A 362 -9.00 -8.50 -11.43
C ASN A 362 -7.68 -8.61 -12.18
N GLY A 363 -6.55 -8.47 -11.50
CA GLY A 363 -5.21 -8.56 -12.09
C GLY A 363 -4.95 -7.53 -13.19
N LEU A 364 -5.46 -6.31 -13.01
CA LEU A 364 -5.36 -5.25 -14.02
C LEU A 364 -3.94 -4.71 -14.19
N ARG A 365 -3.08 -4.94 -13.21
CA ARG A 365 -1.65 -4.61 -13.27
C ARG A 365 -0.83 -5.88 -13.49
N PRO A 366 0.15 -5.88 -14.41
CA PRO A 366 1.00 -7.04 -14.62
C PRO A 366 2.07 -7.18 -13.55
N ALA A 367 2.42 -8.43 -13.23
CA ALA A 367 3.62 -8.78 -12.49
C ALA A 367 4.27 -10.03 -13.11
N ARG A 368 5.56 -9.94 -13.38
CA ARG A 368 6.38 -11.00 -13.99
C ARG A 368 7.52 -11.32 -13.05
N TYR A 369 7.91 -12.59 -12.99
CA TYR A 369 9.05 -12.98 -12.18
C TYR A 369 9.99 -13.93 -12.92
N ILE A 370 11.25 -13.88 -12.52
CA ILE A 370 12.33 -14.78 -12.93
C ILE A 370 13.01 -15.28 -11.66
N ILE A 371 13.27 -16.58 -11.59
CA ILE A 371 14.09 -17.22 -10.56
C ILE A 371 15.32 -17.78 -11.25
N THR A 372 16.50 -17.52 -10.68
CA THR A 372 17.78 -17.96 -11.24
C THR A 372 18.37 -19.15 -10.48
N LYS A 373 19.33 -19.85 -11.09
CA LYS A 373 20.02 -21.00 -10.50
C LYS A 373 20.83 -20.65 -9.26
N ASP A 374 21.35 -19.43 -9.19
CA ASP A 374 22.08 -18.88 -8.04
C ASP A 374 21.13 -18.26 -6.98
N ARG A 375 19.83 -18.62 -7.07
CA ARG A 375 18.82 -18.34 -6.05
C ARG A 375 18.50 -16.86 -5.88
N HIS A 376 18.49 -16.10 -6.96
CA HIS A 376 17.90 -14.78 -7.00
C HIS A 376 16.49 -14.84 -7.60
N ILE A 377 15.61 -14.01 -7.10
CA ILE A 377 14.32 -13.70 -7.71
C ILE A 377 14.29 -12.24 -8.12
N THR A 378 13.86 -12.01 -9.35
CA THR A 378 13.48 -10.67 -9.83
C THR A 378 12.02 -10.68 -10.21
N LEU A 379 11.24 -9.78 -9.63
CA LEU A 379 9.84 -9.58 -9.94
C LEU A 379 9.63 -8.12 -10.31
N ALA A 380 8.90 -7.85 -11.39
CA ALA A 380 8.62 -6.48 -11.82
C ALA A 380 7.30 -6.38 -12.59
N SER A 381 6.82 -5.13 -12.72
CA SER A 381 5.64 -4.80 -13.54
C SER A 381 5.83 -5.12 -15.02
N GLU A 382 7.08 -5.23 -15.50
CA GLU A 382 7.42 -5.47 -16.89
C GLU A 382 8.51 -6.51 -17.04
N VAL A 383 8.60 -7.09 -18.23
CA VAL A 383 9.76 -7.90 -18.64
C VAL A 383 10.91 -7.01 -19.09
N GLY A 384 12.14 -7.51 -19.05
CA GLY A 384 13.32 -6.78 -19.56
C GLY A 384 13.84 -5.72 -18.61
N VAL A 385 13.41 -5.72 -17.33
CA VAL A 385 14.01 -4.83 -16.31
C VAL A 385 15.46 -5.21 -15.99
N TYR A 386 15.85 -6.44 -16.28
CA TYR A 386 17.22 -6.93 -16.23
C TYR A 386 17.39 -8.06 -17.25
N ASP A 387 18.55 -8.13 -17.91
CA ASP A 387 18.88 -9.16 -18.88
C ASP A 387 19.60 -10.31 -18.18
N TYR A 388 18.91 -11.42 -18.03
CA TYR A 388 19.49 -12.69 -17.58
C TYR A 388 19.91 -13.53 -18.77
N ASP A 389 21.07 -14.18 -18.67
CA ASP A 389 21.41 -15.26 -19.59
C ASP A 389 20.40 -16.40 -19.42
N ASP A 390 19.89 -16.93 -20.52
CA ASP A 390 18.89 -18.01 -20.47
C ASP A 390 19.43 -19.26 -19.75
N SER A 391 20.74 -19.47 -19.76
CA SER A 391 21.41 -20.55 -19.02
C SER A 391 21.35 -20.39 -17.50
N GLU A 392 21.20 -19.17 -16.99
CA GLU A 392 21.09 -18.88 -15.56
C GLU A 392 19.65 -19.01 -15.04
N VAL A 393 18.67 -18.92 -15.92
CA VAL A 393 17.25 -18.92 -15.54
C VAL A 393 16.78 -20.33 -15.20
N LEU A 394 16.24 -20.46 -13.99
CA LEU A 394 15.58 -21.69 -13.51
C LEU A 394 14.09 -21.70 -13.85
N GLN A 395 13.41 -20.58 -13.62
CA GLN A 395 11.97 -20.44 -13.81
C GLN A 395 11.59 -19.02 -14.22
N LYS A 396 10.61 -18.91 -15.14
CA LYS A 396 9.94 -17.66 -15.52
C LYS A 396 8.44 -17.80 -15.27
N GLY A 397 7.78 -16.74 -14.81
CA GLY A 397 6.35 -16.80 -14.57
C GLY A 397 5.68 -15.42 -14.51
N ARG A 398 4.37 -15.48 -14.35
CA ARG A 398 3.52 -14.31 -14.14
C ARG A 398 2.53 -14.59 -13.02
N LEU A 399 2.12 -13.54 -12.31
CA LEU A 399 1.02 -13.63 -11.38
C LEU A 399 -0.30 -13.49 -12.14
N ALA A 400 -1.28 -14.30 -11.78
CA ALA A 400 -2.65 -14.20 -12.25
C ALA A 400 -3.48 -13.22 -11.38
N PRO A 401 -4.71 -12.86 -11.81
CA PRO A 401 -5.61 -12.05 -11.00
C PRO A 401 -5.80 -12.59 -9.59
N GLY A 402 -5.61 -11.74 -8.59
CA GLY A 402 -5.73 -12.11 -7.18
C GLY A 402 -4.57 -12.96 -6.63
N ASP A 403 -3.53 -13.22 -7.42
CA ASP A 403 -2.38 -13.99 -6.95
C ASP A 403 -1.50 -13.22 -5.98
N MET A 404 -0.82 -13.99 -5.14
CA MET A 404 0.29 -13.53 -4.31
C MET A 404 1.46 -14.49 -4.48
N LEU A 405 2.67 -13.94 -4.55
CA LEU A 405 3.93 -14.65 -4.50
C LEU A 405 4.79 -14.04 -3.40
N ALA A 406 5.49 -14.86 -2.65
CA ALA A 406 6.46 -14.40 -1.67
C ALA A 406 7.71 -15.28 -1.67
N VAL A 407 8.83 -14.68 -1.31
CA VAL A 407 10.05 -15.39 -0.93
C VAL A 407 10.23 -15.24 0.58
N ASP A 408 10.33 -16.35 1.28
CA ASP A 408 10.79 -16.37 2.67
C ASP A 408 12.32 -16.45 2.68
N THR A 409 12.97 -15.32 2.87
CA THR A 409 14.44 -15.26 2.82
C THR A 409 15.09 -15.99 3.99
N LEU A 410 14.36 -16.24 5.08
CA LEU A 410 14.88 -17.00 6.22
C LEU A 410 15.01 -18.51 5.90
N ASN A 411 14.02 -19.06 5.18
CA ASN A 411 13.97 -20.48 4.85
C ASN A 411 14.44 -20.78 3.41
N GLY A 412 14.61 -19.74 2.58
CA GLY A 412 14.98 -19.89 1.17
C GLY A 412 13.87 -20.43 0.29
N GLU A 413 12.60 -20.25 0.67
CA GLU A 413 11.44 -20.85 0.00
C GLU A 413 10.68 -19.81 -0.84
N VAL A 414 10.19 -20.24 -1.99
CA VAL A 414 9.21 -19.48 -2.80
C VAL A 414 7.83 -20.01 -2.47
N LEU A 415 6.97 -19.12 -1.99
CA LEU A 415 5.58 -19.40 -1.65
C LEU A 415 4.67 -18.82 -2.75
N LEU A 416 3.95 -19.67 -3.44
CA LEU A 416 2.93 -19.28 -4.41
C LEU A 416 1.57 -19.08 -3.71
N SER A 417 0.57 -18.60 -4.45
CA SER A 417 -0.77 -18.34 -3.91
C SER A 417 -1.36 -19.52 -3.14
N ASP A 418 -1.19 -20.74 -3.62
CA ASP A 418 -1.73 -21.94 -2.98
C ASP A 418 -1.03 -22.24 -1.65
N ASP A 419 0.28 -22.05 -1.56
CA ASP A 419 1.06 -22.21 -0.32
C ASP A 419 0.62 -21.18 0.72
N ILE A 420 0.51 -19.91 0.29
CA ILE A 420 0.06 -18.82 1.14
C ILE A 420 -1.38 -19.06 1.62
N ASN A 421 -2.27 -19.47 0.73
CA ASN A 421 -3.66 -19.75 1.05
C ASN A 421 -3.78 -20.92 2.04
N LYS A 422 -2.92 -21.95 1.91
CA LYS A 422 -2.83 -23.06 2.86
C LYS A 422 -2.41 -22.56 4.26
N ILE A 423 -1.36 -21.74 4.34
CA ILE A 423 -0.92 -21.13 5.61
C ILE A 423 -2.06 -20.34 6.26
N LEU A 424 -2.86 -19.61 5.48
CA LEU A 424 -3.93 -18.78 6.00
C LEU A 424 -5.13 -19.58 6.49
N LYS A 425 -5.62 -20.54 5.70
CA LYS A 425 -6.80 -21.33 6.07
C LYS A 425 -6.57 -22.25 7.26
N ASP A 426 -5.32 -22.75 7.41
CA ASP A 426 -4.96 -23.68 8.49
C ASP A 426 -4.58 -22.96 9.80
N ARG A 427 -4.53 -21.62 9.81
CA ARG A 427 -4.11 -20.83 10.98
C ARG A 427 -5.12 -20.86 12.13
N ASN A 428 -6.41 -20.78 11.83
CA ASN A 428 -7.47 -20.71 12.80
C ASN A 428 -8.73 -21.45 12.28
N PRO A 429 -9.61 -21.93 13.15
CA PRO A 429 -10.86 -22.60 12.78
C PRO A 429 -11.95 -21.59 12.39
N TYR A 430 -11.75 -20.88 11.28
CA TYR A 430 -12.65 -19.81 10.83
C TYR A 430 -14.07 -20.31 10.53
N ASP A 431 -14.19 -21.50 9.97
CA ASP A 431 -15.45 -22.16 9.70
C ASP A 431 -16.27 -22.44 10.98
N GLU A 432 -15.61 -22.92 12.04
CA GLU A 432 -16.25 -23.11 13.34
C GLU A 432 -16.71 -21.78 13.95
N TRP A 433 -15.86 -20.74 13.84
CA TRP A 433 -16.20 -19.41 14.36
C TRP A 433 -17.40 -18.79 13.64
N LEU A 434 -17.45 -18.90 12.30
CA LEU A 434 -18.57 -18.42 11.51
C LEU A 434 -19.85 -19.19 11.83
N ASN A 435 -19.82 -20.53 11.84
CA ASN A 435 -20.97 -21.37 12.15
C ASN A 435 -21.56 -21.09 13.53
N LYS A 436 -20.70 -20.76 14.51
CA LYS A 436 -21.16 -20.48 15.89
C LYS A 436 -21.69 -19.05 16.07
N ASN A 437 -21.12 -18.07 15.36
CA ASN A 437 -21.33 -16.65 15.68
C ASN A 437 -22.00 -15.86 14.55
N SER A 438 -22.29 -16.47 13.38
CA SER A 438 -22.98 -15.79 12.29
C SER A 438 -24.34 -16.46 11.99
N THR A 439 -25.27 -15.67 11.47
CA THR A 439 -26.55 -16.14 10.96
C THR A 439 -26.70 -15.67 9.52
N ASN A 440 -26.97 -16.61 8.62
CA ASN A 440 -27.22 -16.29 7.23
C ASN A 440 -28.69 -15.96 7.01
N LEU A 441 -28.99 -14.76 6.52
CA LEU A 441 -30.36 -14.34 6.25
C LEU A 441 -31.05 -15.19 5.19
N SER A 442 -30.34 -15.82 4.27
CA SER A 442 -30.90 -16.72 3.26
C SER A 442 -31.49 -18.01 3.89
N GLU A 443 -31.02 -18.39 5.08
CA GLU A 443 -31.55 -19.53 5.85
C GLU A 443 -32.76 -19.16 6.73
N TYR A 444 -33.04 -17.86 6.84
CA TYR A 444 -34.18 -17.38 7.59
C TYR A 444 -35.48 -17.79 6.90
N ASP A 445 -36.32 -18.57 7.58
CA ASP A 445 -37.57 -19.07 7.03
C ASP A 445 -38.64 -17.97 7.02
N LEU A 446 -38.64 -17.17 5.93
CA LEU A 446 -39.64 -16.11 5.72
C LEU A 446 -41.09 -16.63 5.71
N LYS A 447 -41.32 -17.96 5.56
CA LYS A 447 -42.65 -18.57 5.62
C LYS A 447 -43.27 -18.53 7.03
N LYS A 448 -42.45 -18.32 8.06
CA LYS A 448 -42.94 -18.15 9.44
C LYS A 448 -43.43 -16.74 9.74
N GLU A 449 -43.07 -15.77 8.93
CA GLU A 449 -43.59 -14.41 9.10
C GLU A 449 -44.97 -14.29 8.45
N LYS A 450 -45.94 -13.86 9.25
CA LYS A 450 -47.26 -13.54 8.71
C LYS A 450 -47.10 -12.30 7.83
N PRO A 451 -47.57 -12.34 6.57
CA PRO A 451 -47.53 -11.16 5.72
C PRO A 451 -48.24 -10.00 6.39
N ILE A 452 -47.66 -8.84 6.37
CA ILE A 452 -48.27 -7.61 6.88
C ILE A 452 -49.53 -7.38 6.04
N LYS A 453 -50.72 -7.45 6.70
CA LYS A 453 -51.97 -7.11 6.05
C LYS A 453 -52.08 -5.58 6.04
N TYR A 454 -51.92 -4.99 4.90
CA TYR A 454 -52.24 -3.58 4.74
C TYR A 454 -53.74 -3.37 4.71
N ASP A 455 -54.20 -2.33 5.37
CA ASP A 455 -55.58 -1.86 5.27
C ASP A 455 -55.81 -1.23 3.90
N THR A 456 -56.59 -1.93 3.07
CA THR A 456 -56.88 -1.51 1.68
C THR A 456 -57.67 -0.23 1.64
N GLU A 457 -58.44 0.12 2.67
CA GLU A 457 -59.22 1.37 2.73
C GLU A 457 -58.28 2.59 2.87
N ASN A 458 -57.13 2.41 3.48
CA ASN A 458 -56.12 3.46 3.65
C ASN A 458 -54.99 3.41 2.62
N LEU A 459 -55.08 2.55 1.61
CA LEU A 459 -54.01 2.37 0.58
C LEU A 459 -53.56 3.68 -0.06
N ILE A 460 -54.51 4.57 -0.38
CA ILE A 460 -54.21 5.89 -0.96
C ILE A 460 -53.41 6.76 0.03
N ALA A 461 -53.75 6.69 1.30
CA ALA A 461 -53.01 7.43 2.32
C ALA A 461 -51.58 6.90 2.48
N TYR A 462 -51.37 5.57 2.41
CA TYR A 462 -50.05 4.96 2.44
C TYR A 462 -49.23 5.36 1.21
N LYS A 463 -49.83 5.30 -0.02
CA LYS A 463 -49.14 5.73 -1.25
C LYS A 463 -48.71 7.20 -1.15
N LYS A 464 -49.57 8.06 -0.64
CA LYS A 464 -49.25 9.49 -0.44
C LYS A 464 -48.15 9.69 0.61
N PHE A 465 -48.20 8.95 1.70
CA PHE A 465 -47.21 9.03 2.78
C PHE A 465 -45.80 8.63 2.30
N TYR A 466 -45.73 7.56 1.50
CA TYR A 466 -44.46 7.06 0.96
C TYR A 466 -44.10 7.69 -0.39
N GLY A 467 -44.88 8.63 -0.90
CA GLY A 467 -44.59 9.32 -2.17
C GLY A 467 -44.73 8.40 -3.41
N VAL A 468 -45.47 7.27 -3.29
CA VAL A 468 -45.62 6.32 -4.40
C VAL A 468 -46.62 6.86 -5.41
N SER A 469 -46.11 7.20 -6.59
CA SER A 469 -46.94 7.60 -7.76
C SER A 469 -47.40 6.38 -8.55
N LEU A 470 -48.36 6.59 -9.46
CA LEU A 470 -48.81 5.52 -10.35
C LEU A 470 -47.68 4.99 -11.24
N GLU A 471 -46.80 5.88 -11.70
CA GLU A 471 -45.60 5.50 -12.47
C GLU A 471 -44.66 4.62 -11.66
N GLU A 472 -44.36 4.99 -10.42
CA GLU A 472 -43.51 4.13 -9.56
C GLU A 472 -44.17 2.77 -9.31
N GLU A 473 -45.48 2.72 -9.16
CA GLU A 473 -46.19 1.46 -9.02
C GLU A 473 -46.08 0.57 -10.27
N VAL A 474 -46.24 1.14 -11.44
CA VAL A 474 -46.27 0.40 -12.73
C VAL A 474 -44.89 0.13 -13.29
N ASP A 475 -43.99 1.11 -13.23
CA ASP A 475 -42.70 1.05 -13.92
C ASP A 475 -41.53 0.57 -13.01
N VAL A 476 -41.69 0.66 -11.68
CA VAL A 476 -40.68 0.27 -10.74
C VAL A 476 -41.11 -0.91 -9.87
N ILE A 477 -42.21 -0.75 -9.11
CA ILE A 477 -42.62 -1.75 -8.11
C ILE A 477 -43.15 -3.01 -8.80
N LEU A 478 -43.95 -2.88 -9.83
CA LEU A 478 -44.52 -4.02 -10.53
C LEU A 478 -43.51 -4.91 -11.23
N PRO A 479 -42.51 -4.38 -11.99
CA PRO A 479 -41.41 -5.19 -12.53
C PRO A 479 -40.60 -5.89 -11.45
N LEU A 480 -40.29 -5.18 -10.37
CA LEU A 480 -39.56 -5.75 -9.24
C LEU A 480 -40.35 -6.91 -8.62
N ALA A 481 -41.63 -6.73 -8.37
CA ALA A 481 -42.50 -7.75 -7.75
C ALA A 481 -42.76 -8.96 -8.65
N LYS A 482 -42.94 -8.77 -9.96
CA LYS A 482 -43.30 -9.85 -10.91
C LYS A 482 -42.10 -10.58 -11.48
N LEU A 483 -41.01 -9.85 -11.77
CA LEU A 483 -39.89 -10.34 -12.52
C LEU A 483 -38.60 -10.41 -11.71
N GLY A 484 -38.54 -9.78 -10.53
CA GLY A 484 -37.31 -9.69 -9.71
C GLY A 484 -36.22 -8.85 -10.36
N ILE A 485 -36.58 -7.91 -11.25
CA ILE A 485 -35.64 -7.01 -11.92
C ILE A 485 -35.92 -5.56 -11.52
N GLU A 486 -34.89 -4.74 -11.54
CA GLU A 486 -35.04 -3.30 -11.35
C GLU A 486 -35.83 -2.69 -12.52
N GLY A 487 -36.69 -1.72 -12.19
CA GLY A 487 -37.35 -0.91 -13.19
C GLY A 487 -36.35 -0.13 -14.02
N THR A 488 -36.47 -0.16 -15.34
CA THR A 488 -35.63 0.64 -16.24
C THR A 488 -36.40 1.89 -16.66
N GLY A 489 -35.73 3.04 -16.64
CA GLY A 489 -36.31 4.31 -17.08
C GLY A 489 -35.29 5.15 -17.83
N SER A 490 -35.74 6.16 -18.56
CA SER A 490 -34.89 7.17 -19.13
C SER A 490 -34.56 8.25 -18.11
N MET A 491 -33.31 8.77 -18.13
CA MET A 491 -32.98 9.96 -17.36
C MET A 491 -33.54 11.20 -18.05
N GLY A 492 -34.28 11.99 -17.30
CA GLY A 492 -34.90 13.22 -17.78
C GLY A 492 -36.41 13.09 -18.01
N ASP A 493 -37.15 14.04 -17.51
CA ASP A 493 -38.60 14.17 -17.59
C ASP A 493 -38.88 15.56 -18.17
N ASP A 494 -39.79 15.62 -19.14
CA ASP A 494 -40.25 16.87 -19.78
C ASP A 494 -41.13 17.72 -18.84
N THR A 495 -41.37 17.28 -17.63
CA THR A 495 -42.15 18.02 -16.63
C THR A 495 -41.47 19.38 -16.35
N PRO A 496 -42.14 20.50 -16.63
CA PRO A 496 -41.58 21.81 -16.39
C PRO A 496 -41.35 22.07 -14.92
N MET A 497 -40.28 22.75 -14.58
CA MET A 497 -39.99 23.13 -13.20
C MET A 497 -41.09 24.04 -12.64
N PRO A 498 -41.61 23.79 -11.42
CA PRO A 498 -42.72 24.52 -10.86
C PRO A 498 -42.31 25.87 -10.28
N VAL A 499 -41.64 26.74 -11.04
CA VAL A 499 -41.06 28.01 -10.59
C VAL A 499 -42.06 28.97 -10.01
N LEU A 500 -43.33 28.91 -10.37
CA LEU A 500 -44.41 29.73 -9.83
C LEU A 500 -45.34 28.96 -8.86
N SER A 501 -45.07 27.70 -8.60
CA SER A 501 -45.84 26.90 -7.66
C SER A 501 -45.47 27.21 -6.19
N LYS A 502 -46.47 27.19 -5.34
CA LYS A 502 -46.26 27.22 -3.86
C LYS A 502 -46.02 25.83 -3.29
N GLN A 503 -46.12 24.78 -4.11
CA GLN A 503 -45.83 23.39 -3.69
C GLN A 503 -44.41 23.07 -4.09
N SER A 504 -43.63 22.56 -3.15
CA SER A 504 -42.30 22.02 -3.42
C SER A 504 -42.43 20.65 -4.09
N ARG A 505 -41.64 20.42 -5.12
CA ARG A 505 -41.49 19.13 -5.77
C ARG A 505 -40.06 18.62 -5.54
N SER A 506 -39.89 17.31 -5.32
CA SER A 506 -38.58 16.73 -5.18
C SER A 506 -37.78 16.86 -6.47
N LEU A 507 -36.48 17.20 -6.37
CA LEU A 507 -35.61 17.24 -7.52
C LEU A 507 -35.51 15.88 -8.23
N TYR A 508 -35.61 14.79 -7.48
CA TYR A 508 -35.57 13.42 -8.02
C TYR A 508 -36.73 13.12 -8.98
N ASP A 509 -37.85 13.81 -8.86
CA ASP A 509 -39.00 13.64 -9.78
C ASP A 509 -38.69 14.05 -11.23
N TYR A 510 -37.59 14.76 -11.45
CA TYR A 510 -37.13 15.19 -12.77
C TYR A 510 -36.08 14.28 -13.41
N PHE A 511 -35.62 13.27 -12.69
CA PHE A 511 -34.53 12.37 -13.10
C PHE A 511 -34.99 10.90 -13.02
N ARG A 512 -35.99 10.57 -13.79
CA ARG A 512 -36.50 9.21 -13.89
C ARG A 512 -35.95 8.48 -15.11
#